data_d81f06d4a271f877cdeb953fadd6522c
#
_entry.id   d81f06d4a271f877cdeb953fadd6522c
#
_cell.length_a   1.000
_cell.length_b   1.000
_cell.length_c   1.000
_cell.angle_alpha   90.00
_cell.angle_beta   90.00
_cell.angle_gamma   90.00
#
_symmetry.space_group_name_H-M   'P 1'
#
loop_
_entity.id
_entity.type
_entity.pdbx_description
1 polymer ?
#
loop_
_entity_poly.entity_id
_entity_poly.type
_entity_poly.pdbx_seq_one_letter_code
_entity_poly.pdbx_strand_id
1 'polypeptide(L)'
;TGQLPKFEEDLFKVPGERDLYLIPTAEVPVTNFFRDVIVKEFPIMCTAYTPCFRREAGSYGKEVRGLNRLHQFDKVEIVQVQHPEKSYETLDSMVIHVASILDELELPYKILQLCGGDLSFSSALTFDFEVYSAGQERWLEVSSVSNFESYQANRLKLRYKDENGKTQLCH
;
A
#
# COMPACT_ATOMS: atom_id res chain seq x y z
N THR A 1 -1.38 9.76 5.45
CA THR A 1 -1.20 8.42 4.88
C THR A 1 -0.54 7.40 5.81
N GLY A 2 0.04 7.78 6.97
CA GLY A 2 0.57 6.82 7.95
C GLY A 2 2.07 6.54 7.86
N GLN A 3 2.84 7.25 7.05
CA GLN A 3 4.30 7.06 6.97
C GLN A 3 5.03 7.82 8.08
N LEU A 4 4.85 9.13 8.18
CA LEU A 4 5.46 9.96 9.20
C LEU A 4 4.51 10.18 10.38
N PRO A 5 5.05 10.28 11.62
CA PRO A 5 6.47 10.17 12.01
C PRO A 5 6.96 8.74 12.22
N LYS A 6 6.08 7.72 12.21
CA LYS A 6 6.38 6.35 12.71
C LYS A 6 7.53 5.67 11.97
N PHE A 7 7.62 5.86 10.65
CA PHE A 7 8.61 5.20 9.80
C PHE A 7 9.73 6.13 9.33
N GLU A 8 9.99 7.23 10.06
CA GLU A 8 11.01 8.21 9.66
C GLU A 8 12.42 7.59 9.54
N GLU A 9 12.73 6.62 10.38
CA GLU A 9 14.04 5.94 10.35
C GLU A 9 14.27 5.13 9.07
N ASP A 10 13.19 4.67 8.44
CA ASP A 10 13.24 3.92 7.17
C ASP A 10 13.25 4.82 5.92
N LEU A 11 13.12 6.13 6.09
CA LEU A 11 13.07 7.07 4.98
C LEU A 11 14.43 7.72 4.71
N PHE A 12 14.74 7.91 3.43
CA PHE A 12 15.85 8.76 3.01
C PHE A 12 15.42 10.23 3.00
N LYS A 13 15.97 11.01 3.92
CA LYS A 13 15.76 12.45 3.96
C LYS A 13 16.67 13.14 2.94
N VAL A 14 16.11 14.04 2.14
CA VAL A 14 16.86 14.85 1.17
C VAL A 14 17.50 16.03 1.92
N PRO A 15 18.83 16.22 1.85
CA PRO A 15 19.48 17.39 2.45
C PRO A 15 18.97 18.69 1.84
N GLY A 16 18.74 19.70 2.65
CA GLY A 16 18.30 21.03 2.20
C GLY A 16 17.41 21.74 3.20
N GLU A 17 16.90 22.91 2.81
CA GLU A 17 16.04 23.76 3.65
C GLU A 17 14.61 23.20 3.83
N ARG A 18 14.19 22.29 2.95
CA ARG A 18 12.85 21.68 3.00
C ARG A 18 12.94 20.28 3.59
N ASP A 19 11.95 19.90 4.41
CA ASP A 19 11.79 18.54 4.90
C ASP A 19 11.21 17.65 3.81
N LEU A 20 12.07 17.22 2.88
CA LEU A 20 11.73 16.31 1.80
C LEU A 20 12.32 14.93 2.06
N TYR A 21 11.57 13.92 1.65
CA TYR A 21 11.95 12.52 1.73
C TYR A 21 11.75 11.84 0.37
N LEU A 22 12.62 10.90 0.04
CA LEU A 22 12.37 10.01 -1.08
C LEU A 22 11.20 9.11 -0.74
N ILE A 23 10.35 8.81 -1.72
CA ILE A 23 9.14 8.02 -1.48
C ILE A 23 9.47 6.55 -1.19
N PRO A 24 8.92 5.94 -0.13
CA PRO A 24 9.07 4.51 0.13
C PRO A 24 8.03 3.67 -0.63
N THR A 25 7.02 4.32 -1.20
CA THR A 25 5.89 3.74 -1.93
C THR A 25 5.17 4.84 -2.72
N ALA A 26 4.62 4.51 -3.87
CA ALA A 26 3.78 5.43 -4.64
C ALA A 26 2.41 5.69 -3.98
N GLU A 27 1.97 4.87 -3.05
CA GLU A 27 0.73 5.07 -2.27
C GLU A 27 0.64 6.49 -1.70
N VAL A 28 1.74 6.98 -1.11
CA VAL A 28 1.77 8.32 -0.47
C VAL A 28 1.49 9.45 -1.48
N PRO A 29 2.24 9.60 -2.59
CA PRO A 29 1.94 10.65 -3.55
C PRO A 29 0.61 10.45 -4.27
N VAL A 30 0.23 9.22 -4.64
CA VAL A 30 -1.04 8.96 -5.34
C VAL A 30 -2.24 9.33 -4.47
N THR A 31 -2.27 8.90 -3.22
CA THR A 31 -3.37 9.27 -2.31
C THR A 31 -3.43 10.76 -2.02
N ASN A 32 -2.26 11.45 -2.00
CA ASN A 32 -2.21 12.90 -1.78
C ASN A 32 -2.80 13.72 -2.93
N PHE A 33 -2.97 13.19 -4.14
CA PHE A 33 -3.74 13.87 -5.19
C PHE A 33 -5.19 14.12 -4.78
N PHE A 34 -5.71 13.31 -3.87
CA PHE A 34 -7.09 13.41 -3.38
C PHE A 34 -7.19 14.14 -2.03
N ARG A 35 -6.13 14.83 -1.61
CA ARG A 35 -6.15 15.60 -0.38
C ARG A 35 -7.15 16.75 -0.45
N ASP A 36 -8.05 16.81 0.54
CA ASP A 36 -9.12 17.79 0.68
C ASP A 36 -10.11 17.84 -0.49
N VAL A 37 -10.33 16.66 -1.12
CA VAL A 37 -11.25 16.50 -2.24
C VAL A 37 -12.60 15.97 -1.74
N ILE A 38 -13.68 16.43 -2.39
CA ILE A 38 -15.02 15.85 -2.30
C ILE A 38 -15.27 15.05 -3.58
N VAL A 39 -15.29 13.73 -3.45
CA VAL A 39 -15.52 12.78 -4.54
C VAL A 39 -16.98 12.84 -4.98
N LYS A 40 -17.21 12.81 -6.28
CA LYS A 40 -18.56 12.84 -6.88
C LYS A 40 -18.97 11.47 -7.43
N GLU A 41 -18.02 10.66 -7.84
CA GLU A 41 -18.27 9.37 -8.50
C GLU A 41 -17.31 8.31 -7.97
N PHE A 42 -17.77 7.08 -7.82
CA PHE A 42 -17.00 5.91 -7.40
C PHE A 42 -17.06 4.77 -8.43
N PRO A 43 -16.03 3.92 -8.51
CA PRO A 43 -14.73 4.05 -7.85
C PRO A 43 -13.80 5.04 -8.55
N ILE A 44 -12.80 5.58 -7.83
CA ILE A 44 -11.62 6.19 -8.44
C ILE A 44 -10.50 5.17 -8.39
N MET A 45 -9.96 4.82 -9.54
CA MET A 45 -8.88 3.83 -9.66
C MET A 45 -7.64 4.49 -10.24
N CYS A 46 -6.51 4.28 -9.57
CA CYS A 46 -5.21 4.80 -9.97
C CYS A 46 -4.16 3.71 -9.93
N THR A 47 -3.20 3.79 -10.83
CA THR A 47 -1.99 3.00 -10.78
C THR A 47 -0.77 3.88 -11.00
N ALA A 48 0.34 3.51 -10.39
CA ALA A 48 1.61 4.18 -10.58
C ALA A 48 2.77 3.18 -10.56
N TYR A 49 3.70 3.34 -11.48
CA TYR A 49 4.99 2.66 -11.50
C TYR A 49 6.06 3.67 -11.12
N THR A 50 6.76 3.42 -10.02
CA THR A 50 7.77 4.35 -9.51
C THR A 50 8.97 3.63 -8.89
N PRO A 51 10.17 4.23 -8.94
CA PRO A 51 11.23 3.88 -8.01
C PRO A 51 10.77 4.22 -6.57
N CYS A 52 11.10 3.34 -5.64
CA CYS A 52 10.83 3.48 -4.22
C CYS A 52 12.13 3.33 -3.44
N PHE A 53 12.22 4.01 -2.30
CA PHE A 53 13.46 4.12 -1.53
C PHE A 53 13.19 3.80 -0.06
N ARG A 54 13.90 2.80 0.48
CA ARG A 54 13.82 2.41 1.89
C ARG A 54 15.20 2.22 2.47
N ARG A 55 15.44 2.74 3.67
CA ARG A 55 16.74 2.55 4.34
C ARG A 55 16.93 1.16 4.90
N GLU A 56 15.84 0.41 5.05
CA GLU A 56 15.84 -0.94 5.63
C GLU A 56 16.52 -0.99 7.01
N ALA A 57 16.29 0.07 7.83
CA ALA A 57 16.99 0.30 9.09
C ALA A 57 16.79 -0.81 10.14
N GLY A 58 15.67 -1.54 10.06
CA GLY A 58 15.37 -2.67 10.95
C GLY A 58 15.81 -4.04 10.42
N SER A 59 16.43 -4.09 9.25
CA SER A 59 16.72 -5.35 8.56
C SER A 59 18.17 -5.81 8.79
N TYR A 60 18.37 -6.81 9.66
CA TYR A 60 19.69 -7.35 9.98
C TYR A 60 19.74 -8.86 9.68
N GLY A 61 20.90 -9.33 9.17
CA GLY A 61 21.20 -10.75 9.01
C GLY A 61 21.49 -11.19 7.57
N LYS A 62 21.85 -12.46 7.42
CA LYS A 62 22.18 -13.06 6.10
C LYS A 62 20.97 -13.15 5.19
N GLU A 63 19.78 -13.29 5.73
CA GLU A 63 18.54 -13.50 5.00
C GLU A 63 18.02 -12.24 4.30
N VAL A 64 18.51 -11.06 4.69
CA VAL A 64 18.16 -9.77 4.11
C VAL A 64 19.21 -9.24 3.14
N ARG A 65 20.28 -9.99 2.89
CA ARG A 65 21.31 -9.63 1.89
C ARG A 65 20.95 -10.15 0.52
N GLY A 66 21.30 -9.38 -0.50
CA GLY A 66 21.11 -9.76 -1.90
C GLY A 66 20.02 -8.96 -2.59
N LEU A 67 19.44 -9.49 -3.67
CA LEU A 67 18.47 -8.80 -4.51
C LEU A 67 17.05 -8.68 -3.92
N ASN A 68 16.76 -9.35 -2.81
CA ASN A 68 15.43 -9.37 -2.22
C ASN A 68 15.08 -8.11 -1.42
N ARG A 69 16.09 -7.40 -0.91
CA ARG A 69 15.93 -6.16 -0.16
C ARG A 69 16.98 -5.16 -0.60
N LEU A 70 16.53 -4.13 -1.28
CA LEU A 70 17.36 -3.08 -1.85
C LEU A 70 16.92 -1.74 -1.27
N HIS A 71 17.87 -0.80 -1.18
CA HIS A 71 17.57 0.58 -0.81
C HIS A 71 16.75 1.31 -1.87
N GLN A 72 16.87 0.88 -3.12
CA GLN A 72 16.07 1.35 -4.25
C GLN A 72 15.50 0.15 -4.98
N PHE A 73 14.22 0.16 -5.27
CA PHE A 73 13.51 -0.85 -6.06
C PHE A 73 12.33 -0.22 -6.77
N ASP A 74 11.86 -0.87 -7.82
CA ASP A 74 10.68 -0.44 -8.54
C ASP A 74 9.42 -1.10 -7.99
N LYS A 75 8.33 -0.34 -7.90
CA LYS A 75 7.04 -0.83 -7.42
C LYS A 75 5.90 -0.33 -8.29
N VAL A 76 5.03 -1.23 -8.66
CA VAL A 76 3.71 -0.90 -9.21
C VAL A 76 2.72 -0.82 -8.06
N GLU A 77 2.07 0.31 -7.94
CA GLU A 77 1.06 0.58 -6.91
C GLU A 77 -0.31 0.69 -7.54
N ILE A 78 -1.30 0.06 -6.95
CA ILE A 78 -2.71 0.25 -7.29
C ILE A 78 -3.45 0.86 -6.10
N VAL A 79 -4.23 1.90 -6.36
CA VAL A 79 -5.00 2.61 -5.32
C VAL A 79 -6.44 2.75 -5.81
N GLN A 80 -7.38 2.40 -4.96
CA GLN A 80 -8.79 2.63 -5.21
C GLN A 80 -9.41 3.47 -4.09
N VAL A 81 -10.13 4.52 -4.47
CA VAL A 81 -11.00 5.27 -3.56
C VAL A 81 -12.42 4.80 -3.81
N GLN A 82 -13.06 4.29 -2.76
CA GLN A 82 -14.35 3.62 -2.88
C GLN A 82 -15.38 4.14 -1.86
N HIS A 83 -16.65 3.95 -2.21
CA HIS A 83 -17.76 4.12 -1.27
C HIS A 83 -17.62 3.09 -0.12
N PRO A 84 -17.84 3.49 1.15
CA PRO A 84 -17.65 2.61 2.31
C PRO A 84 -18.34 1.25 2.19
N GLU A 85 -19.57 1.21 1.71
CA GLU A 85 -20.35 -0.02 1.57
C GLU A 85 -19.77 -1.03 0.58
N LYS A 86 -18.90 -0.59 -0.34
CA LYS A 86 -18.29 -1.44 -1.37
C LYS A 86 -16.80 -1.71 -1.16
N SER A 87 -16.21 -1.15 -0.11
CA SER A 87 -14.75 -1.21 0.06
C SER A 87 -14.20 -2.62 0.27
N TYR A 88 -14.95 -3.51 0.91
CA TYR A 88 -14.54 -4.90 1.11
C TYR A 88 -14.69 -5.74 -0.17
N GLU A 89 -15.77 -5.55 -0.94
CA GLU A 89 -15.92 -6.15 -2.26
C GLU A 89 -14.80 -5.69 -3.21
N THR A 90 -14.42 -4.42 -3.09
CA THR A 90 -13.27 -3.87 -3.83
C THR A 90 -11.96 -4.51 -3.41
N LEU A 91 -11.74 -4.73 -2.11
CA LEU A 91 -10.56 -5.43 -1.61
C LEU A 91 -10.47 -6.84 -2.23
N ASP A 92 -11.55 -7.60 -2.23
CA ASP A 92 -11.60 -8.95 -2.81
C ASP A 92 -11.25 -8.91 -4.30
N SER A 93 -11.79 -7.94 -5.04
CA SER A 93 -11.47 -7.78 -6.47
C SER A 93 -10.01 -7.41 -6.72
N MET A 94 -9.40 -6.60 -5.86
CA MET A 94 -7.98 -6.28 -5.92
C MET A 94 -7.10 -7.49 -5.63
N VAL A 95 -7.49 -8.33 -4.66
CA VAL A 95 -6.80 -9.58 -4.35
C VAL A 95 -6.83 -10.52 -5.56
N ILE A 96 -8.00 -10.69 -6.20
CA ILE A 96 -8.14 -11.51 -7.42
C ILE A 96 -7.27 -10.95 -8.55
N HIS A 97 -7.22 -9.64 -8.71
CA HIS A 97 -6.40 -8.99 -9.74
C HIS A 97 -4.90 -9.25 -9.53
N VAL A 98 -4.40 -9.12 -8.30
CA VAL A 98 -2.98 -9.43 -8.00
C VAL A 98 -2.70 -10.92 -8.22
N ALA A 99 -3.60 -11.81 -7.80
CA ALA A 99 -3.50 -13.25 -8.06
C ALA A 99 -3.36 -13.55 -9.55
N SER A 100 -4.18 -12.93 -10.41
CA SER A 100 -4.12 -13.15 -11.86
C SER A 100 -2.77 -12.77 -12.48
N ILE A 101 -2.10 -11.74 -11.95
CA ILE A 101 -0.75 -11.35 -12.40
C ILE A 101 0.27 -12.44 -12.06
N LEU A 102 0.19 -13.02 -10.86
CA LEU A 102 1.10 -14.09 -10.44
C LEU A 102 0.83 -15.39 -11.21
N ASP A 103 -0.43 -15.67 -11.56
CA ASP A 103 -0.81 -16.78 -12.43
C ASP A 103 -0.24 -16.60 -13.84
N GLU A 104 -0.33 -15.40 -14.44
CA GLU A 104 0.27 -15.09 -15.75
C GLU A 104 1.79 -15.22 -15.76
N LEU A 105 2.44 -14.95 -14.62
CA LEU A 105 3.88 -15.12 -14.42
C LEU A 105 4.27 -16.58 -14.11
N GLU A 106 3.31 -17.48 -13.99
CA GLU A 106 3.52 -18.90 -13.63
C GLU A 106 4.30 -19.08 -12.32
N LEU A 107 4.11 -18.17 -11.36
CA LEU A 107 4.79 -18.19 -10.08
C LEU A 107 3.96 -18.94 -9.03
N PRO A 108 4.54 -19.91 -8.30
CA PRO A 108 3.86 -20.52 -7.17
C PRO A 108 3.73 -19.50 -6.03
N TYR A 109 2.50 -19.20 -5.62
CA TYR A 109 2.23 -18.22 -4.57
C TYR A 109 1.25 -18.75 -3.53
N LYS A 110 1.19 -18.06 -2.40
CA LYS A 110 0.15 -18.20 -1.39
C LYS A 110 -0.35 -16.81 -0.96
N ILE A 111 -1.59 -16.77 -0.50
CA ILE A 111 -2.23 -15.57 0.01
C ILE A 111 -2.40 -15.74 1.52
N LEU A 112 -1.95 -14.75 2.28
CA LEU A 112 -1.99 -14.73 3.74
C LEU A 112 -2.89 -13.59 4.20
N GLN A 113 -3.96 -13.91 4.92
CA GLN A 113 -4.66 -12.89 5.69
C GLN A 113 -3.86 -12.57 6.95
N LEU A 114 -3.44 -11.33 7.12
CA LEU A 114 -2.64 -10.93 8.26
C LEU A 114 -3.44 -11.00 9.56
N CYS A 115 -2.80 -11.51 10.60
CA CYS A 115 -3.34 -11.46 11.96
C CYS A 115 -3.12 -10.07 12.59
N GLY A 116 -3.80 -9.78 13.70
CA GLY A 116 -3.74 -8.48 14.35
C GLY A 116 -2.34 -8.07 14.83
N GLY A 117 -1.41 -9.02 15.01
CA GLY A 117 -0.02 -8.74 15.41
C GLY A 117 0.84 -8.21 14.26
N ASP A 118 0.53 -8.61 13.03
CA ASP A 118 1.28 -8.23 11.82
C ASP A 118 0.57 -7.12 11.03
N LEU A 119 -0.71 -6.87 11.34
CA LEU A 119 -1.50 -5.86 10.67
C LEU A 119 -0.94 -4.45 10.93
N SER A 120 -0.77 -3.66 9.86
CA SER A 120 -0.40 -2.25 9.99
C SER A 120 -1.44 -1.50 10.81
N PHE A 121 -0.99 -0.58 11.67
CA PHE A 121 -1.87 0.25 12.50
C PHE A 121 -2.88 1.10 11.70
N SER A 122 -2.67 1.28 10.41
CA SER A 122 -3.56 2.03 9.52
C SER A 122 -4.56 1.16 8.77
N SER A 123 -4.38 -0.16 8.77
CA SER A 123 -5.17 -1.11 8.00
C SER A 123 -6.22 -1.81 8.86
N ALA A 124 -7.42 -2.03 8.31
CA ALA A 124 -8.47 -2.83 8.91
C ALA A 124 -8.41 -4.30 8.51
N LEU A 125 -7.97 -4.58 7.26
CA LEU A 125 -7.80 -5.91 6.73
C LEU A 125 -6.71 -5.88 5.65
N THR A 126 -5.80 -6.86 5.69
CA THR A 126 -4.68 -6.98 4.75
C THR A 126 -4.51 -8.42 4.30
N PHE A 127 -4.23 -8.59 3.01
CA PHE A 127 -3.79 -9.83 2.40
C PHE A 127 -2.40 -9.63 1.79
N ASP A 128 -1.44 -10.45 2.21
CA ASP A 128 -0.10 -10.49 1.64
C ASP A 128 0.03 -11.65 0.66
N PHE A 129 0.80 -11.43 -0.39
CA PHE A 129 1.16 -12.43 -1.37
C PHE A 129 2.62 -12.80 -1.20
N GLU A 130 2.87 -14.08 -1.01
CA GLU A 130 4.22 -14.61 -0.97
C GLU A 130 4.43 -15.58 -2.14
N VAL A 131 5.57 -15.42 -2.82
CA VAL A 131 6.04 -16.28 -3.91
C VAL A 131 7.16 -17.17 -3.40
N TYR A 132 7.16 -18.45 -3.82
CA TYR A 132 8.21 -19.37 -3.45
C TYR A 132 9.47 -19.15 -4.27
N SER A 133 10.57 -18.82 -3.57
CA SER A 133 11.91 -18.73 -4.16
C SER A 133 12.61 -20.06 -4.11
N ALA A 134 12.70 -20.78 -5.24
CA ALA A 134 13.38 -22.08 -5.33
C ALA A 134 14.89 -21.97 -5.02
N GLY A 135 15.51 -20.86 -5.39
CA GLY A 135 16.94 -20.64 -5.14
C GLY A 135 17.30 -20.37 -3.69
N GLN A 136 16.30 -19.95 -2.86
CA GLN A 136 16.47 -19.69 -1.43
C GLN A 136 15.66 -20.63 -0.56
N GLU A 137 14.89 -21.52 -1.18
CA GLU A 137 14.02 -22.50 -0.50
C GLU A 137 13.07 -21.88 0.53
N ARG A 138 12.53 -20.68 0.22
CA ARG A 138 11.64 -19.94 1.13
C ARG A 138 10.60 -19.11 0.39
N TRP A 139 9.58 -18.69 1.13
CA TRP A 139 8.54 -17.76 0.68
C TRP A 139 9.02 -16.31 0.85
N LEU A 140 8.74 -15.48 -0.15
CA LEU A 140 9.08 -14.07 -0.17
C LEU A 140 7.83 -13.24 -0.47
N GLU A 141 7.55 -12.27 0.40
CA GLU A 141 6.47 -11.31 0.17
C GLU A 141 6.76 -10.47 -1.08
N VAL A 142 5.80 -10.41 -1.98
CA VAL A 142 5.90 -9.66 -3.24
C VAL A 142 4.80 -8.62 -3.41
N SER A 143 3.71 -8.72 -2.65
CA SER A 143 2.60 -7.77 -2.70
C SER A 143 1.82 -7.78 -1.39
N SER A 144 1.21 -6.66 -1.05
CA SER A 144 0.29 -6.49 0.07
C SER A 144 -0.91 -5.66 -0.38
N VAL A 145 -2.11 -6.14 -0.10
CA VAL A 145 -3.38 -5.49 -0.48
C VAL A 145 -4.19 -5.22 0.77
N SER A 146 -4.53 -3.97 1.03
CA SER A 146 -5.14 -3.53 2.27
C SER A 146 -6.40 -2.70 2.08
N ASN A 147 -7.37 -2.89 2.97
CA ASN A 147 -8.45 -1.95 3.20
C ASN A 147 -8.13 -1.11 4.44
N PHE A 148 -8.09 0.19 4.29
CA PHE A 148 -7.79 1.14 5.37
C PHE A 148 -9.06 1.74 5.97
N GLU A 149 -10.23 1.36 5.45
CA GLU A 149 -11.50 2.02 5.77
C GLU A 149 -11.35 3.55 5.70
N SER A 150 -11.87 4.25 6.68
CA SER A 150 -11.81 5.72 6.72
C SER A 150 -10.49 6.29 7.25
N TYR A 151 -9.52 5.45 7.66
CA TYR A 151 -8.31 5.94 8.33
C TYR A 151 -7.51 6.92 7.47
N GLN A 152 -7.19 6.53 6.23
CA GLN A 152 -6.45 7.39 5.31
C GLN A 152 -7.30 8.56 4.81
N ALA A 153 -8.57 8.32 4.49
CA ALA A 153 -9.50 9.34 4.05
C ALA A 153 -9.68 10.45 5.09
N ASN A 154 -9.73 10.12 6.37
CA ASN A 154 -9.80 11.09 7.46
C ASN A 154 -8.55 11.99 7.50
N ARG A 155 -7.35 11.42 7.36
CA ARG A 155 -6.08 12.18 7.34
C ARG A 155 -5.94 13.06 6.10
N LEU A 156 -6.43 12.59 4.97
CA LEU A 156 -6.44 13.30 3.69
C LEU A 156 -7.58 14.34 3.61
N LYS A 157 -8.58 14.28 4.48
CA LYS A 157 -9.86 14.97 4.35
C LYS A 157 -10.55 14.61 3.03
N LEU A 158 -10.46 13.34 2.62
CA LEU A 158 -11.06 12.79 1.42
C LEU A 158 -12.49 12.34 1.72
N ARG A 159 -13.46 12.97 1.09
CA ARG A 159 -14.88 12.89 1.48
C ARG A 159 -15.77 12.75 0.24
N TYR A 160 -17.00 12.36 0.49
CA TYR A 160 -18.09 12.42 -0.47
C TYR A 160 -19.35 12.98 0.18
N LYS A 161 -20.38 13.27 -0.59
CA LYS A 161 -21.70 13.63 -0.07
C LYS A 161 -22.64 12.44 -0.23
N ASP A 162 -23.30 12.05 0.87
CA ASP A 162 -24.33 11.04 0.84
C ASP A 162 -25.64 11.56 0.20
N GLU A 163 -26.65 10.71 0.09
CA GLU A 163 -27.95 11.02 -0.53
C GLU A 163 -28.66 12.20 0.16
N ASN A 164 -28.38 12.46 1.43
CA ASN A 164 -28.92 13.56 2.20
C ASN A 164 -28.06 14.84 2.12
N GLY A 165 -27.00 14.82 1.30
CA GLY A 165 -26.06 15.92 1.17
C GLY A 165 -25.07 16.05 2.35
N LYS A 166 -25.08 15.12 3.31
CA LYS A 166 -24.14 15.09 4.42
C LYS A 166 -22.77 14.60 3.98
N THR A 167 -21.73 15.24 4.49
CA THR A 167 -20.35 14.88 4.17
C THR A 167 -19.92 13.66 4.96
N GLN A 168 -19.43 12.63 4.26
CA GLN A 168 -18.92 11.36 4.79
C GLN A 168 -17.47 11.13 4.31
N LEU A 169 -16.74 10.26 5.03
CA LEU A 169 -15.40 9.84 4.61
C LEU A 169 -15.48 8.71 3.59
N CYS A 170 -14.58 8.73 2.59
CA CYS A 170 -14.37 7.60 1.68
C CYS A 170 -13.60 6.46 2.36
N HIS A 171 -13.58 5.30 1.72
CA HIS A 171 -12.64 4.21 2.03
C HIS A 171 -11.61 4.04 0.95
#